data_b9aa5e4454d4abe48d7fc8e421875eaa
#
_entry.id   b9aa5e4454d4abe48d7fc8e421875eaa
#
_cell.length_a   1.000
_cell.length_b   1.000
_cell.length_c   1.000
_cell.angle_alpha   90.00
_cell.angle_beta   90.00
_cell.angle_gamma   90.00
#
_symmetry.space_group_name_H-M   'P 1'
#
loop_
_entity.id
_entity.type
_entity.pdbx_description
1 polymer ?
#
loop_
_entity_poly.entity_id
_entity_poly.type
_entity_poly.pdbx_seq_one_letter_code
_entity_poly.pdbx_strand_id
1 'polypeptide(L)'
;QNQPLLDALNACIAACEHCATACLQAGDVKMMARCISLDHDCADICALTARLVARGSEHAQHLLRECAEVCKACADECAQHQDQHCQECAEACRRCEQACRAGLQG
;
A
#
# COMPACT_ATOMS: atom_id res chain seq x y z
N GLN A 1 3.56 -17.79 -10.40
CA GLN A 1 2.95 -18.14 -9.15
C GLN A 1 2.71 -16.97 -8.25
N ASN A 2 3.76 -16.20 -8.03
CA ASN A 2 3.65 -15.02 -7.19
C ASN A 2 3.43 -13.75 -8.00
N GLN A 3 3.27 -13.88 -9.30
CA GLN A 3 3.17 -12.69 -10.15
C GLN A 3 1.97 -11.81 -9.82
N PRO A 4 0.77 -12.36 -9.58
CA PRO A 4 -0.35 -11.48 -9.19
C PRO A 4 -0.09 -10.72 -7.90
N LEU A 5 0.57 -11.35 -6.92
CA LEU A 5 0.93 -10.69 -5.68
C LEU A 5 1.96 -9.60 -5.93
N LEU A 6 3.01 -9.90 -6.70
CA LEU A 6 4.02 -8.90 -7.03
C LEU A 6 3.43 -7.72 -7.80
N ASP A 7 2.51 -8.00 -8.73
CA ASP A 7 1.84 -6.93 -9.47
C ASP A 7 1.04 -6.03 -8.54
N ALA A 8 0.32 -6.63 -7.58
CA ALA A 8 -0.48 -5.84 -6.63
C ALA A 8 0.41 -4.99 -5.72
N LEU A 9 1.53 -5.56 -5.24
CA LEU A 9 2.48 -4.83 -4.42
C LEU A 9 3.08 -3.65 -5.18
N ASN A 10 3.49 -3.88 -6.42
CA ASN A 10 4.10 -2.82 -7.22
C ASN A 10 3.09 -1.73 -7.59
N ALA A 11 1.86 -2.10 -7.89
CA ALA A 11 0.80 -1.12 -8.19
C ALA A 11 0.51 -0.27 -6.96
N CYS A 12 0.53 -0.89 -5.78
CA CYS A 12 0.28 -0.17 -4.53
C CYS A 12 1.40 0.83 -4.23
N ILE A 13 2.66 0.44 -4.46
CA ILE A 13 3.80 1.34 -4.30
C ILE A 13 3.60 2.58 -5.17
N ALA A 14 3.30 2.37 -6.45
CA ALA A 14 3.14 3.48 -7.38
C ALA A 14 1.98 4.39 -6.97
N ALA A 15 0.86 3.81 -6.55
CA ALA A 15 -0.30 4.59 -6.14
C ALA A 15 -0.03 5.40 -4.87
N CYS A 16 0.65 4.81 -3.90
CA CYS A 16 0.98 5.49 -2.63
C CYS A 16 1.95 6.64 -2.87
N GLU A 17 2.98 6.42 -3.68
CA GLU A 17 3.93 7.48 -3.97
C GLU A 17 3.27 8.63 -4.71
N HIS A 18 2.45 8.32 -5.70
CA HIS A 18 1.69 9.34 -6.42
C HIS A 18 0.77 10.11 -5.50
N CYS A 19 0.03 9.39 -4.65
CA CYS A 19 -0.92 10.01 -3.72
C CYS A 19 -0.21 10.95 -2.74
N ALA A 20 0.90 10.52 -2.17
CA ALA A 20 1.66 11.35 -1.22
C ALA A 20 2.10 12.64 -1.88
N THR A 21 2.64 12.55 -3.10
CA THR A 21 3.12 13.73 -3.82
C THR A 21 1.95 14.66 -4.18
N ALA A 22 0.84 14.10 -4.66
CA ALA A 22 -0.34 14.89 -5.00
C ALA A 22 -0.91 15.59 -3.78
N CYS A 23 -0.93 14.92 -2.63
CA CYS A 23 -1.41 15.51 -1.38
C CYS A 23 -0.51 16.67 -0.94
N LEU A 24 0.79 16.57 -1.14
CA LEU A 24 1.72 17.66 -0.81
C LEU A 24 1.49 18.88 -1.68
N GLN A 25 0.95 18.70 -2.87
CA GLN A 25 0.65 19.79 -3.79
C GLN A 25 -0.77 20.34 -3.61
N ALA A 26 -1.56 19.70 -2.74
CA ALA A 26 -2.93 20.16 -2.47
C ALA A 26 -2.91 21.40 -1.59
N GLY A 27 -4.05 22.09 -1.54
CA GLY A 27 -4.15 23.35 -0.82
C GLY A 27 -4.00 23.24 0.69
N ASP A 28 -4.44 22.11 1.27
CA ASP A 28 -4.41 21.94 2.72
C ASP A 28 -3.60 20.70 3.11
N VAL A 29 -2.28 20.89 3.21
CA VAL A 29 -1.35 19.81 3.52
C VAL A 29 -1.60 19.23 4.91
N LYS A 30 -1.98 20.08 5.87
CA LYS A 30 -2.25 19.65 7.23
C LYS A 30 -3.36 18.62 7.29
N MET A 31 -4.42 18.82 6.52
CA MET A 31 -5.53 17.89 6.47
C MET A 31 -5.12 16.55 5.89
N MET A 32 -4.07 16.56 5.07
CA MET A 32 -3.59 15.35 4.39
C MET A 32 -2.41 14.68 5.11
N ALA A 33 -1.98 15.22 6.25
CA ALA A 33 -0.75 14.75 6.89
C ALA A 33 -0.77 13.25 7.19
N ARG A 34 -1.87 12.74 7.73
CA ARG A 34 -1.96 11.31 8.05
C ARG A 34 -1.99 10.46 6.79
N CYS A 35 -2.69 10.94 5.76
CA CYS A 35 -2.73 10.26 4.46
C CYS A 35 -1.32 10.14 3.86
N ILE A 36 -0.58 11.25 3.88
CA ILE A 36 0.78 11.27 3.34
C ILE A 36 1.68 10.30 4.12
N SER A 37 1.59 10.34 5.45
CA SER A 37 2.41 9.48 6.30
C SER A 37 2.13 8.00 6.03
N LEU A 38 0.85 7.63 5.93
CA LEU A 38 0.47 6.24 5.66
C LEU A 38 0.83 5.81 4.25
N ASP A 39 0.76 6.73 3.28
CA ASP A 39 1.22 6.44 1.93
C ASP A 39 2.69 6.06 1.92
N HIS A 40 3.52 6.78 2.66
CA HIS A 40 4.94 6.48 2.75
C HIS A 40 5.18 5.14 3.45
N ASP A 41 4.50 4.90 4.57
CA ASP A 41 4.63 3.62 5.27
C ASP A 41 4.23 2.47 4.37
N CYS A 42 3.13 2.64 3.65
CA CYS A 42 2.60 1.59 2.78
C CYS A 42 3.56 1.31 1.62
N ALA A 43 4.06 2.37 0.97
CA ALA A 43 5.01 2.20 -0.13
C ALA A 43 6.27 1.48 0.34
N ASP A 44 6.78 1.84 1.52
CA ASP A 44 8.00 1.24 2.04
C ASP A 44 7.82 -0.24 2.37
N ILE A 45 6.73 -0.59 3.07
CA ILE A 45 6.52 -1.98 3.44
C ILE A 45 6.18 -2.84 2.22
N CYS A 46 5.46 -2.28 1.26
CA CYS A 46 5.17 -2.99 0.01
C CYS A 46 6.46 -3.30 -0.75
N ALA A 47 7.39 -2.35 -0.79
CA ALA A 47 8.66 -2.55 -1.49
C ALA A 47 9.48 -3.65 -0.83
N LEU A 48 9.59 -3.63 0.50
CA LEU A 48 10.32 -4.67 1.22
C LEU A 48 9.65 -6.02 1.02
N THR A 49 8.34 -6.07 1.15
CA THR A 49 7.59 -7.31 0.98
C THR A 49 7.79 -7.88 -0.42
N ALA A 50 7.73 -7.02 -1.44
CA ALA A 50 7.91 -7.46 -2.83
C ALA A 50 9.29 -8.12 -3.02
N ARG A 51 10.33 -7.54 -2.43
CA ARG A 51 11.67 -8.10 -2.54
C ARG A 51 11.75 -9.48 -1.91
N LEU A 52 11.19 -9.63 -0.71
CA LEU A 52 11.23 -10.91 -0.01
C LEU A 52 10.42 -11.97 -0.75
N VAL A 53 9.25 -11.60 -1.25
CA VAL A 53 8.41 -12.52 -2.03
C VAL A 53 9.12 -12.93 -3.31
N ALA A 54 9.73 -11.97 -4.01
CA ALA A 54 10.38 -12.24 -5.29
C ALA A 54 11.51 -13.25 -5.16
N ARG A 55 12.27 -13.19 -4.07
CA ARG A 55 13.38 -14.11 -3.88
C ARG A 55 13.03 -15.35 -3.05
N GLY A 56 11.75 -15.53 -2.73
CA GLY A 56 11.30 -16.71 -1.99
C GLY A 56 11.82 -16.79 -0.56
N SER A 57 11.92 -15.63 0.11
CA SER A 57 12.45 -15.58 1.47
C SER A 57 11.57 -16.35 2.46
N GLU A 58 12.21 -17.06 3.38
CA GLU A 58 11.48 -17.72 4.47
C GLU A 58 10.78 -16.72 5.39
N HIS A 59 11.16 -15.46 5.32
CA HIS A 59 10.56 -14.41 6.15
C HIS A 59 9.41 -13.68 5.46
N ALA A 60 9.08 -14.04 4.22
CA ALA A 60 8.05 -13.35 3.45
C ALA A 60 6.69 -13.36 4.16
N GLN A 61 6.34 -14.45 4.84
CA GLN A 61 5.05 -14.57 5.51
C GLN A 61 4.86 -13.50 6.58
N HIS A 62 5.92 -13.16 7.33
CA HIS A 62 5.85 -12.11 8.34
C HIS A 62 5.53 -10.77 7.69
N LEU A 63 6.21 -10.48 6.58
CA LEU A 63 6.03 -9.22 5.90
C LEU A 63 4.66 -9.12 5.22
N LEU A 64 4.15 -10.22 4.70
CA LEU A 64 2.82 -10.23 4.11
C LEU A 64 1.75 -9.85 5.14
N ARG A 65 1.90 -10.35 6.37
CA ARG A 65 0.95 -10.03 7.44
C ARG A 65 0.98 -8.56 7.77
N GLU A 66 2.18 -8.00 7.99
CA GLU A 66 2.32 -6.59 8.33
C GLU A 66 1.93 -5.69 7.16
N CYS A 67 2.29 -6.10 5.95
CA CYS A 67 1.93 -5.34 4.77
C CYS A 67 0.41 -5.24 4.62
N ALA A 68 -0.30 -6.34 4.84
CA ALA A 68 -1.77 -6.34 4.79
C ALA A 68 -2.35 -5.33 5.78
N GLU A 69 -1.80 -5.27 6.99
CA GLU A 69 -2.30 -4.33 8.02
C GLU A 69 -2.04 -2.88 7.61
N VAL A 70 -0.85 -2.59 7.11
CA VAL A 70 -0.52 -1.23 6.69
C VAL A 70 -1.34 -0.81 5.47
N CYS A 71 -1.52 -1.72 4.50
CA CYS A 71 -2.37 -1.46 3.34
C CYS A 71 -3.80 -1.14 3.76
N LYS A 72 -4.33 -1.88 4.74
CA LYS A 72 -5.67 -1.63 5.26
C LYS A 72 -5.76 -0.24 5.88
N ALA A 73 -4.80 0.12 6.72
CA ALA A 73 -4.79 1.43 7.37
C ALA A 73 -4.70 2.55 6.35
N CYS A 74 -3.84 2.40 5.35
CA CYS A 74 -3.67 3.40 4.30
C CYS A 74 -4.96 3.53 3.47
N ALA A 75 -5.57 2.40 3.11
CA ALA A 75 -6.83 2.43 2.36
C ALA A 75 -7.94 3.13 3.13
N ASP A 76 -8.05 2.81 4.43
CA ASP A 76 -9.10 3.40 5.26
C ASP A 76 -8.94 4.92 5.36
N GLU A 77 -7.71 5.38 5.51
CA GLU A 77 -7.45 6.83 5.57
C GLU A 77 -7.70 7.51 4.23
N CYS A 78 -7.15 6.96 3.16
CA CYS A 78 -7.31 7.55 1.82
C CYS A 78 -8.77 7.61 1.40
N ALA A 79 -9.55 6.60 1.76
CA ALA A 79 -10.97 6.53 1.39
C ALA A 79 -11.78 7.68 2.00
N GLN A 80 -11.28 8.31 3.08
CA GLN A 80 -11.98 9.42 3.72
C GLN A 80 -11.87 10.74 2.95
N HIS A 81 -10.94 10.81 2.00
CA HIS A 81 -10.70 12.03 1.22
C HIS A 81 -11.36 11.92 -0.14
N GLN A 82 -11.94 13.04 -0.60
CA GLN A 82 -12.68 13.05 -1.86
C GLN A 82 -11.80 13.17 -3.10
N ASP A 83 -10.54 13.55 -2.92
CA ASP A 83 -9.61 13.73 -4.03
C ASP A 83 -9.47 12.43 -4.81
N GLN A 84 -9.44 12.54 -6.14
CA GLN A 84 -9.38 11.37 -6.99
C GLN A 84 -8.13 10.52 -6.72
N HIS A 85 -6.98 11.16 -6.51
CA HIS A 85 -5.75 10.43 -6.23
C HIS A 85 -5.85 9.63 -4.94
N CYS A 86 -6.59 10.14 -3.94
CA CYS A 86 -6.80 9.43 -2.68
C CYS A 86 -7.71 8.22 -2.89
N GLN A 87 -8.77 8.39 -3.68
CA GLN A 87 -9.69 7.29 -3.97
C GLN A 87 -8.99 6.18 -4.75
N GLU A 88 -8.16 6.55 -5.71
CA GLU A 88 -7.40 5.57 -6.48
C GLU A 88 -6.39 4.84 -5.61
N CYS A 89 -5.74 5.57 -4.69
CA CYS A 89 -4.80 4.98 -3.76
C CYS A 89 -5.50 3.99 -2.84
N ALA A 90 -6.67 4.37 -2.31
CA ALA A 90 -7.46 3.48 -1.46
C ALA A 90 -7.76 2.17 -2.18
N GLU A 91 -8.13 2.25 -3.45
CA GLU A 91 -8.46 1.08 -4.25
C GLU A 91 -7.24 0.17 -4.43
N ALA A 92 -6.09 0.77 -4.78
CA ALA A 92 -4.86 -0.01 -4.95
C ALA A 92 -4.44 -0.67 -3.64
N CYS A 93 -4.58 0.05 -2.52
CA CYS A 93 -4.25 -0.50 -1.20
C CYS A 93 -5.17 -1.66 -0.83
N ARG A 94 -6.46 -1.57 -1.15
CA ARG A 94 -7.40 -2.66 -0.88
C ARG A 94 -7.05 -3.90 -1.68
N ARG A 95 -6.71 -3.74 -2.96
CA ARG A 95 -6.29 -4.87 -3.79
C ARG A 95 -5.01 -5.49 -3.25
N CYS A 96 -4.09 -4.66 -2.79
CA CYS A 96 -2.83 -5.14 -2.23
C CYS A 96 -3.06 -5.88 -0.92
N GLU A 97 -3.93 -5.35 -0.06
CA GLU A 97 -4.30 -6.03 1.19
C GLU A 97 -4.86 -7.42 0.89
N GLN A 98 -5.77 -7.51 -0.06
CA GLN A 98 -6.38 -8.79 -0.42
C GLN A 98 -5.34 -9.77 -0.96
N ALA A 99 -4.43 -9.28 -1.81
CA ALA A 99 -3.39 -10.13 -2.37
C ALA A 99 -2.44 -10.64 -1.28
N CYS A 100 -2.09 -9.77 -0.33
CA CYS A 100 -1.21 -10.17 0.78
C CYS A 100 -1.89 -11.22 1.66
N ARG A 101 -3.18 -11.02 1.99
CA ARG A 101 -3.90 -11.98 2.83
C ARG A 101 -4.07 -13.32 2.11
N ALA A 102 -4.31 -13.28 0.79
CA ALA A 102 -4.40 -14.51 0.00
C ALA A 102 -3.05 -15.24 -0.03
N GLY A 103 -1.95 -14.51 0.06
CA GLY A 103 -0.62 -15.10 0.09
C GLY A 103 -0.24 -15.70 1.44
N LEU A 104 -0.99 -15.38 2.49
CA LEU A 104 -0.77 -15.98 3.81
C LEU A 104 -1.35 -17.38 3.82
N GLN A 105 -0.50 -18.37 4.05
CA GLN A 105 -0.95 -19.75 4.10
C GLN A 105 -1.09 -20.19 5.54
N GLY A 106 -2.23 -20.74 5.79
CA GLY A 106 -2.55 -21.17 7.14
C GLY A 106 -1.60 -22.20 7.67
#